data_fb283dc949ead09ad0667e29f68b3f91
#
_entry.id   fb283dc949ead09ad0667e29f68b3f91
#
_cell.length_a   1.000
_cell.length_b   1.000
_cell.length_c   1.000
_cell.angle_alpha   90.00
_cell.angle_beta   90.00
_cell.angle_gamma   90.00
#
_symmetry.space_group_name_H-M   'P 1'
#
loop_
_entity.id
_entity.type
_entity.pdbx_description
1 polymer ?
#
loop_
_entity_poly.entity_id
_entity_poly.type
_entity_poly.pdbx_seq_one_letter_code
_entity_poly.pdbx_strand_id
1 'polypeptide(L)'
;MSGKIAEAAGDLEKRQRRAPIPEAMRAYAGDGALAFHTPGHKQGLGAHPLLRALITPEGLREEVSLMEELDDLHEPTMCIKEAEMLAAELYGADHAYLMVNGTTGAIHAMLLGTLSPGDVVLVPRNAHRSLIGGLVLAGAQPVYLQPEFDAAYGIPMGVAPETVRRALTAHPEARAVALVYPTYYGVTTDLAAIAAMAHARGALLLVDEAHGAHLRFSDALPPQAIDCGADAAAQSTHKLLGAMTQGSLLLTRGPRIDAERLREAASLLQTTSPNQLLMASIDIARLQMAEQGRALVGRAVRLAGDLRRAVREIPGLKTFDAAAMTRPGASGLDVTKVTVSVRGLGLTGVEAEQLLRHTYKVQCELSDAENLLFIISYADTEREVARLAEALRALAREHARTPGKREMPALPPVPETACAPRAAFFAAKERVPFDTAAGRIAAEQVMFYPPGVPLLAPGDRVRQAAIDYIRAMQRAGRKVVGPEDPQLRTLKVLREERERI
;
A
#
# COMPACT_ATOMS: atom_id res chain seq x y z
N MET A 1 -18.01 -22.65 31.83
CA MET A 1 -17.58 -21.64 30.85
C MET A 1 -16.28 -21.99 30.15
N SER A 2 -15.24 -22.47 30.86
CA SER A 2 -13.92 -22.83 30.28
C SER A 2 -13.98 -23.90 29.17
N GLY A 3 -14.80 -24.94 29.30
CA GLY A 3 -14.89 -26.03 28.30
C GLY A 3 -15.46 -25.58 26.94
N LYS A 4 -16.50 -24.76 26.93
CA LYS A 4 -17.11 -24.23 25.68
C LYS A 4 -16.19 -23.26 24.94
N ILE A 5 -15.38 -22.48 25.67
CA ILE A 5 -14.39 -21.56 25.06
C ILE A 5 -13.25 -22.36 24.42
N ALA A 6 -12.80 -23.41 25.08
CA ALA A 6 -11.75 -24.30 24.54
C ALA A 6 -12.24 -25.10 23.32
N GLU A 7 -13.48 -25.57 23.33
CA GLU A 7 -14.12 -26.26 22.20
C GLU A 7 -14.30 -25.34 20.99
N ALA A 8 -14.80 -24.11 21.20
CA ALA A 8 -14.93 -23.11 20.14
C ALA A 8 -13.56 -22.67 19.56
N ALA A 9 -12.52 -22.56 20.39
CA ALA A 9 -11.17 -22.25 19.93
C ALA A 9 -10.58 -23.41 19.12
N GLY A 10 -10.80 -24.67 19.51
CA GLY A 10 -10.39 -25.84 18.76
C GLY A 10 -11.09 -25.98 17.40
N ASP A 11 -12.39 -25.66 17.35
CA ASP A 11 -13.14 -25.64 16.10
C ASP A 11 -12.65 -24.52 15.16
N LEU A 12 -12.36 -23.34 15.69
CA LEU A 12 -11.80 -22.23 14.91
C LEU A 12 -10.43 -22.61 14.34
N GLU A 13 -9.53 -23.17 15.14
CA GLU A 13 -8.21 -23.61 14.68
C GLU A 13 -8.32 -24.66 13.57
N LYS A 14 -9.22 -25.62 13.68
CA LYS A 14 -9.48 -26.64 12.68
C LYS A 14 -10.01 -26.05 11.37
N ARG A 15 -10.93 -25.09 11.47
CA ARG A 15 -11.50 -24.39 10.29
C ARG A 15 -10.42 -23.58 9.57
N GLN A 16 -9.55 -22.88 10.31
CA GLN A 16 -8.48 -22.08 9.73
C GLN A 16 -7.41 -22.89 8.98
N ARG A 17 -7.36 -24.22 9.14
CA ARG A 17 -6.48 -25.13 8.39
C ARG A 17 -7.01 -25.54 7.03
N ARG A 18 -8.13 -24.98 6.58
CA ARG A 18 -8.69 -25.19 5.25
C ARG A 18 -8.31 -24.05 4.30
N ALA A 19 -8.27 -24.37 3.01
CA ALA A 19 -8.18 -23.41 1.91
C ALA A 19 -9.30 -23.69 0.90
N PRO A 20 -10.51 -23.14 1.14
CA PRO A 20 -11.71 -23.48 0.37
C PRO A 20 -11.59 -23.30 -1.13
N ILE A 21 -10.92 -22.22 -1.60
CA ILE A 21 -10.78 -21.95 -3.04
C ILE A 21 -9.92 -23.00 -3.72
N PRO A 22 -8.65 -23.29 -3.33
CA PRO A 22 -7.87 -24.35 -3.97
C PRO A 22 -8.45 -25.75 -3.75
N GLU A 23 -9.21 -25.99 -2.66
CA GLU A 23 -9.93 -27.25 -2.48
C GLU A 23 -11.00 -27.43 -3.54
N ALA A 24 -11.81 -26.42 -3.82
CA ALA A 24 -12.84 -26.42 -4.88
C ALA A 24 -12.21 -26.56 -6.28
N MET A 25 -11.12 -25.84 -6.57
CA MET A 25 -10.40 -25.92 -7.83
C MET A 25 -9.89 -27.34 -8.12
N ARG A 26 -9.30 -28.01 -7.13
CA ARG A 26 -8.84 -29.41 -7.24
C ARG A 26 -9.99 -30.37 -7.44
N ALA A 27 -11.09 -30.22 -6.72
CA ALA A 27 -12.27 -31.05 -6.85
C ALA A 27 -12.83 -30.97 -8.29
N TYR A 28 -12.99 -29.75 -8.81
CA TYR A 28 -13.44 -29.54 -10.19
C TYR A 28 -12.47 -30.13 -11.24
N ALA A 29 -11.17 -29.87 -11.11
CA ALA A 29 -10.16 -30.41 -12.01
C ALA A 29 -10.07 -31.95 -11.98
N GLY A 30 -10.48 -32.58 -10.87
CA GLY A 30 -10.45 -34.03 -10.65
C GLY A 30 -11.72 -34.76 -11.11
N ASP A 31 -12.81 -34.06 -11.39
CA ASP A 31 -14.09 -34.65 -11.75
C ASP A 31 -14.09 -35.27 -13.18
N GLY A 32 -13.19 -34.83 -14.07
CA GLY A 32 -13.03 -35.38 -15.41
C GLY A 32 -13.99 -34.79 -16.45
N ALA A 33 -14.69 -33.72 -16.13
CA ALA A 33 -15.56 -32.99 -17.06
C ALA A 33 -14.81 -32.51 -18.32
N LEU A 34 -15.39 -32.66 -19.49
CA LEU A 34 -14.79 -32.17 -20.74
C LEU A 34 -14.96 -30.64 -20.84
N ALA A 35 -13.86 -29.93 -20.95
CA ALA A 35 -13.81 -28.46 -20.93
C ALA A 35 -14.30 -27.84 -22.26
N PHE A 36 -15.62 -27.67 -22.45
CA PHE A 36 -16.19 -26.86 -23.54
C PHE A 36 -16.46 -25.40 -23.13
N HIS A 37 -15.92 -24.98 -22.00
CA HIS A 37 -16.03 -23.65 -21.42
C HIS A 37 -14.70 -22.83 -21.53
N THR A 38 -14.71 -21.59 -21.16
CA THR A 38 -13.51 -20.74 -20.99
C THR A 38 -12.70 -21.18 -19.75
N PRO A 39 -11.40 -20.88 -19.69
CA PRO A 39 -10.58 -20.16 -20.67
C PRO A 39 -10.18 -21.03 -21.88
N GLY A 40 -9.74 -20.34 -22.97
CA GLY A 40 -9.47 -21.00 -24.28
C GLY A 40 -8.34 -21.99 -24.27
N HIS A 41 -7.48 -22.06 -23.27
CA HIS A 41 -6.44 -23.07 -23.13
C HIS A 41 -6.99 -24.45 -22.70
N LYS A 42 -8.27 -24.54 -22.34
CA LYS A 42 -8.94 -25.81 -22.05
C LYS A 42 -8.17 -26.69 -21.08
N GLN A 43 -8.04 -26.20 -19.82
CA GLN A 43 -7.28 -26.88 -18.76
C GLN A 43 -5.85 -27.27 -19.22
N GLY A 44 -5.23 -26.42 -20.02
CA GLY A 44 -3.86 -26.57 -20.51
C GLY A 44 -3.70 -27.35 -21.81
N LEU A 45 -4.75 -28.02 -22.36
CA LEU A 45 -4.65 -28.79 -23.61
C LEU A 45 -4.23 -27.92 -24.79
N GLY A 46 -4.78 -26.70 -24.91
CA GLY A 46 -4.47 -25.73 -25.96
C GLY A 46 -3.34 -24.74 -25.59
N ALA A 47 -2.71 -24.90 -24.43
CA ALA A 47 -1.67 -23.99 -24.00
C ALA A 47 -0.36 -24.16 -24.78
N HIS A 48 0.26 -23.03 -25.19
CA HIS A 48 1.57 -23.05 -25.81
C HIS A 48 2.63 -23.63 -24.84
N PRO A 49 3.68 -24.34 -25.31
CA PRO A 49 4.70 -24.94 -24.45
C PRO A 49 5.35 -23.95 -23.47
N LEU A 50 5.57 -22.69 -23.86
CA LEU A 50 6.10 -21.66 -22.96
C LEU A 50 5.15 -21.36 -21.80
N LEU A 51 3.84 -21.35 -22.04
CA LEU A 51 2.87 -21.13 -20.96
C LEU A 51 2.84 -22.32 -20.00
N ARG A 52 2.95 -23.55 -20.53
CA ARG A 52 3.06 -24.78 -19.70
C ARG A 52 4.36 -24.83 -18.89
N ALA A 53 5.43 -24.19 -19.39
CA ALA A 53 6.68 -24.09 -18.64
C ALA A 53 6.63 -23.01 -17.54
N LEU A 54 5.81 -21.97 -17.72
CA LEU A 54 5.61 -20.89 -16.72
C LEU A 54 4.63 -21.31 -15.63
N ILE A 55 3.53 -21.96 -16.03
CA ILE A 55 2.49 -22.47 -15.13
C ILE A 55 2.50 -23.98 -15.28
N THR A 56 2.66 -24.73 -14.19
CA THR A 56 2.71 -26.17 -14.25
C THR A 56 1.47 -26.77 -14.93
N PRO A 57 1.56 -27.98 -15.50
CA PRO A 57 0.38 -28.63 -16.09
C PRO A 57 -0.79 -28.76 -15.11
N GLU A 58 -0.49 -29.02 -13.84
CA GLU A 58 -1.48 -29.08 -12.76
C GLU A 58 -2.13 -27.72 -12.53
N GLY A 59 -1.34 -26.65 -12.46
CA GLY A 59 -1.87 -25.29 -12.29
C GLY A 59 -2.76 -24.86 -13.46
N LEU A 60 -2.39 -25.23 -14.72
CA LEU A 60 -3.24 -24.96 -15.89
C LEU A 60 -4.53 -25.79 -15.90
N ARG A 61 -4.51 -26.99 -15.34
CA ARG A 61 -5.70 -27.81 -15.20
C ARG A 61 -6.69 -27.26 -14.18
N GLU A 62 -6.17 -26.66 -13.10
CA GLU A 62 -6.95 -26.04 -12.04
C GLU A 62 -7.37 -24.60 -12.39
N GLU A 63 -6.74 -23.95 -13.40
CA GLU A 63 -7.10 -22.60 -13.86
C GLU A 63 -8.29 -22.70 -14.82
N VAL A 64 -9.46 -22.41 -14.31
CA VAL A 64 -10.74 -22.41 -15.02
C VAL A 64 -11.50 -21.11 -14.71
N SER A 65 -12.59 -20.86 -15.43
CA SER A 65 -13.41 -19.67 -15.22
C SER A 65 -14.53 -19.93 -14.21
N LEU A 66 -15.57 -19.11 -14.26
CA LEU A 66 -16.77 -19.21 -13.41
C LEU A 66 -17.53 -20.53 -13.70
N MET A 67 -17.36 -21.49 -12.83
CA MET A 67 -18.17 -22.71 -12.78
C MET A 67 -19.01 -22.65 -11.49
N GLU A 68 -20.14 -23.34 -11.48
CA GLU A 68 -21.04 -23.33 -10.33
C GLU A 68 -20.29 -23.70 -9.03
N GLU A 69 -19.42 -24.73 -9.12
CA GLU A 69 -18.64 -25.24 -7.98
C GLU A 69 -17.53 -24.32 -7.51
N LEU A 70 -17.16 -23.30 -8.31
CA LEU A 70 -16.05 -22.37 -8.01
C LEU A 70 -16.52 -21.02 -7.48
N ASP A 71 -17.84 -20.87 -7.29
CA ASP A 71 -18.43 -19.67 -6.73
C ASP A 71 -18.28 -18.41 -7.64
N ASP A 72 -18.93 -17.32 -7.29
CA ASP A 72 -18.84 -16.03 -7.97
C ASP A 72 -18.25 -14.97 -7.01
N LEU A 73 -17.18 -14.29 -7.46
CA LEU A 73 -16.55 -13.24 -6.67
C LEU A 73 -17.49 -12.05 -6.40
N HIS A 74 -18.47 -11.81 -7.26
CA HIS A 74 -19.43 -10.71 -7.13
C HIS A 74 -20.53 -11.02 -6.10
N GLU A 75 -20.99 -12.27 -6.06
CA GLU A 75 -22.04 -12.78 -5.15
C GLU A 75 -21.60 -14.09 -4.47
N PRO A 76 -20.54 -14.07 -3.66
CA PRO A 76 -19.97 -15.30 -3.11
C PRO A 76 -20.92 -15.99 -2.13
N THR A 77 -21.13 -17.28 -2.35
CA THR A 77 -22.04 -18.13 -1.56
C THR A 77 -21.41 -19.44 -1.08
N MET A 78 -20.27 -19.85 -1.65
CA MET A 78 -19.59 -21.13 -1.38
C MET A 78 -18.12 -20.93 -1.01
N CYS A 79 -17.20 -21.42 -1.84
CA CYS A 79 -15.77 -21.45 -1.49
C CYS A 79 -15.14 -20.06 -1.33
N ILE A 80 -15.53 -19.07 -2.15
CA ILE A 80 -15.06 -17.70 -2.00
C ILE A 80 -15.64 -17.10 -0.72
N LYS A 81 -16.94 -17.31 -0.46
CA LYS A 81 -17.56 -16.85 0.78
C LYS A 81 -16.89 -17.44 2.01
N GLU A 82 -16.59 -18.74 1.99
CA GLU A 82 -15.91 -19.39 3.11
C GLU A 82 -14.50 -18.83 3.29
N ALA A 83 -13.73 -18.61 2.21
CA ALA A 83 -12.40 -18.00 2.26
C ALA A 83 -12.44 -16.58 2.84
N GLU A 84 -13.43 -15.76 2.45
CA GLU A 84 -13.65 -14.43 3.00
C GLU A 84 -13.98 -14.47 4.50
N MET A 85 -14.83 -15.42 4.94
CA MET A 85 -15.15 -15.60 6.35
C MET A 85 -13.92 -16.01 7.16
N LEU A 86 -13.12 -16.95 6.67
CA LEU A 86 -11.88 -17.37 7.31
C LEU A 86 -10.86 -16.21 7.39
N ALA A 87 -10.78 -15.39 6.35
CA ALA A 87 -9.93 -14.20 6.38
C ALA A 87 -10.44 -13.18 7.42
N ALA A 88 -11.74 -12.90 7.47
CA ALA A 88 -12.33 -12.00 8.46
C ALA A 88 -12.02 -12.48 9.90
N GLU A 89 -12.24 -13.75 10.18
CA GLU A 89 -11.94 -14.37 11.47
C GLU A 89 -10.46 -14.23 11.85
N LEU A 90 -9.55 -14.56 10.92
CA LEU A 90 -8.11 -14.50 11.16
C LEU A 90 -7.65 -13.08 11.50
N TYR A 91 -8.16 -12.09 10.79
CA TYR A 91 -7.81 -10.68 10.97
C TYR A 91 -8.65 -9.97 12.04
N GLY A 92 -9.66 -10.63 12.62
CA GLY A 92 -10.55 -10.02 13.62
C GLY A 92 -11.45 -8.92 13.05
N ALA A 93 -11.78 -9.02 11.77
CA ALA A 93 -12.74 -8.19 11.07
C ALA A 93 -14.14 -8.81 11.09
N ASP A 94 -15.16 -8.03 10.80
CA ASP A 94 -16.52 -8.54 10.62
C ASP A 94 -16.72 -9.07 9.20
N HIS A 95 -16.09 -8.40 8.21
CA HIS A 95 -16.08 -8.83 6.81
C HIS A 95 -14.67 -8.70 6.22
N ALA A 96 -14.37 -9.61 5.30
CA ALA A 96 -13.24 -9.52 4.40
C ALA A 96 -13.74 -9.70 2.97
N TYR A 97 -13.13 -8.99 2.04
CA TYR A 97 -13.42 -9.08 0.60
C TYR A 97 -12.13 -9.40 -0.13
N LEU A 98 -12.15 -10.45 -0.95
CA LEU A 98 -11.03 -10.76 -1.83
C LEU A 98 -10.96 -9.73 -2.97
N MET A 99 -9.77 -9.18 -3.18
CA MET A 99 -9.54 -8.14 -4.19
C MET A 99 -8.46 -8.60 -5.16
N VAL A 100 -8.83 -8.73 -6.43
CA VAL A 100 -7.94 -9.22 -7.51
C VAL A 100 -7.31 -8.12 -8.34
N ASN A 101 -7.58 -6.85 -8.00
CA ASN A 101 -7.00 -5.68 -8.67
C ASN A 101 -6.06 -4.89 -7.72
N GLY A 102 -5.38 -5.62 -6.84
CA GLY A 102 -4.46 -5.06 -5.86
C GLY A 102 -5.16 -4.18 -4.83
N THR A 103 -4.38 -3.65 -3.90
CA THR A 103 -4.88 -2.68 -2.92
C THR A 103 -5.34 -1.37 -3.59
N THR A 104 -4.91 -1.10 -4.81
CA THR A 104 -5.50 -0.02 -5.62
C THR A 104 -7.00 -0.22 -5.80
N GLY A 105 -7.43 -1.42 -6.22
CA GLY A 105 -8.85 -1.77 -6.33
C GLY A 105 -9.56 -1.74 -4.99
N ALA A 106 -8.91 -2.25 -3.92
CA ALA A 106 -9.46 -2.24 -2.57
C ALA A 106 -9.70 -0.80 -2.04
N ILE A 107 -8.75 0.11 -2.23
CA ILE A 107 -8.87 1.52 -1.85
C ILE A 107 -9.97 2.22 -2.68
N HIS A 108 -10.05 1.94 -3.99
CA HIS A 108 -11.11 2.48 -4.82
C HIS A 108 -12.49 2.00 -4.36
N ALA A 109 -12.64 0.71 -4.08
CA ALA A 109 -13.89 0.13 -3.55
C ALA A 109 -14.23 0.71 -2.18
N MET A 110 -13.24 0.82 -1.28
CA MET A 110 -13.40 1.40 0.05
C MET A 110 -13.95 2.83 -0.02
N LEU A 111 -13.35 3.70 -0.84
CA LEU A 111 -13.78 5.08 -0.96
C LEU A 111 -15.14 5.21 -1.68
N LEU A 112 -15.35 4.45 -2.77
CA LEU A 112 -16.61 4.47 -3.51
C LEU A 112 -17.79 3.92 -2.69
N GLY A 113 -17.55 2.86 -1.92
CA GLY A 113 -18.56 2.22 -1.08
C GLY A 113 -18.91 3.00 0.20
N THR A 114 -18.05 3.93 0.65
CA THR A 114 -18.25 4.64 1.92
C THR A 114 -18.53 6.14 1.76
N LEU A 115 -18.19 6.73 0.63
CA LEU A 115 -18.36 8.16 0.35
C LEU A 115 -19.40 8.39 -0.74
N SER A 116 -19.95 9.60 -0.76
CA SER A 116 -20.86 10.10 -1.79
C SER A 116 -20.24 11.33 -2.47
N PRO A 117 -20.67 11.66 -3.71
CA PRO A 117 -20.20 12.87 -4.36
C PRO A 117 -20.43 14.12 -3.50
N GLY A 118 -19.38 14.90 -3.31
CA GLY A 118 -19.37 16.09 -2.46
C GLY A 118 -18.97 15.86 -1.00
N ASP A 119 -18.89 14.61 -0.51
CA ASP A 119 -18.43 14.33 0.83
C ASP A 119 -16.99 14.82 1.05
N VAL A 120 -16.78 15.48 2.19
CA VAL A 120 -15.44 15.95 2.60
C VAL A 120 -14.69 14.79 3.27
N VAL A 121 -13.45 14.57 2.86
CA VAL A 121 -12.57 13.54 3.43
C VAL A 121 -11.19 14.12 3.75
N LEU A 122 -10.71 13.86 4.96
CA LEU A 122 -9.36 14.24 5.38
C LEU A 122 -8.36 13.21 4.85
N VAL A 123 -7.35 13.64 4.07
CA VAL A 123 -6.42 12.75 3.36
C VAL A 123 -4.98 13.20 3.58
N PRO A 124 -4.03 12.32 3.98
CA PRO A 124 -2.64 12.71 4.14
C PRO A 124 -2.00 13.02 2.78
N ARG A 125 -1.16 14.04 2.73
CA ARG A 125 -0.50 14.40 1.47
C ARG A 125 0.51 13.37 0.99
N ASN A 126 1.00 12.49 1.85
CA ASN A 126 1.85 11.36 1.51
C ASN A 126 1.06 10.08 1.14
N ALA A 127 -0.22 10.21 0.81
CA ALA A 127 -1.05 9.09 0.34
C ALA A 127 -0.58 8.57 -1.02
N HIS A 128 -0.73 7.26 -1.21
CA HIS A 128 -0.49 6.63 -2.50
C HIS A 128 -1.49 7.15 -3.57
N ARG A 129 -1.07 7.16 -4.84
CA ARG A 129 -1.91 7.62 -5.98
C ARG A 129 -3.29 6.96 -6.08
N SER A 130 -3.46 5.76 -5.53
CA SER A 130 -4.75 5.07 -5.47
C SER A 130 -5.80 5.84 -4.66
N LEU A 131 -5.39 6.52 -3.58
CA LEU A 131 -6.31 7.38 -2.82
C LEU A 131 -6.85 8.52 -3.71
N ILE A 132 -5.98 9.18 -4.49
CA ILE A 132 -6.42 10.21 -5.44
C ILE A 132 -7.37 9.63 -6.50
N GLY A 133 -7.06 8.44 -7.04
CA GLY A 133 -7.96 7.73 -7.95
C GLY A 133 -9.32 7.44 -7.32
N GLY A 134 -9.34 6.98 -6.08
CA GLY A 134 -10.57 6.74 -5.34
C GLY A 134 -11.39 8.00 -5.09
N LEU A 135 -10.74 9.14 -4.81
CA LEU A 135 -11.43 10.45 -4.69
C LEU A 135 -12.09 10.87 -6.01
N VAL A 136 -11.42 10.62 -7.15
CA VAL A 136 -12.01 10.88 -8.47
C VAL A 136 -13.24 10.00 -8.70
N LEU A 137 -13.16 8.71 -8.38
CA LEU A 137 -14.26 7.76 -8.54
C LEU A 137 -15.44 8.10 -7.63
N ALA A 138 -15.21 8.32 -6.35
CA ALA A 138 -16.24 8.66 -5.38
C ALA A 138 -16.81 10.08 -5.57
N GLY A 139 -16.07 10.99 -6.24
CA GLY A 139 -16.45 12.40 -6.34
C GLY A 139 -16.29 13.18 -5.04
N ALA A 140 -15.48 12.67 -4.12
CA ALA A 140 -15.26 13.28 -2.81
C ALA A 140 -14.31 14.48 -2.87
N GLN A 141 -14.42 15.36 -1.87
CA GLN A 141 -13.62 16.57 -1.72
C GLN A 141 -12.53 16.37 -0.67
N PRO A 142 -11.25 16.32 -1.05
CA PRO A 142 -10.17 16.15 -0.09
C PRO A 142 -9.85 17.43 0.67
N VAL A 143 -9.61 17.29 1.96
CA VAL A 143 -8.85 18.23 2.76
C VAL A 143 -7.51 17.58 3.07
N TYR A 144 -6.45 18.08 2.47
CA TYR A 144 -5.15 17.46 2.59
C TYR A 144 -4.48 17.80 3.92
N LEU A 145 -4.00 16.76 4.61
CA LEU A 145 -3.25 16.84 5.85
C LEU A 145 -1.75 16.79 5.57
N GLN A 146 -1.00 17.69 6.18
CA GLN A 146 0.46 17.66 6.13
C GLN A 146 0.96 16.53 7.05
N PRO A 147 1.68 15.51 6.56
CA PRO A 147 2.38 14.55 7.41
C PRO A 147 3.58 15.20 8.09
N GLU A 148 4.00 14.65 9.21
CA GLU A 148 5.26 15.02 9.84
C GLU A 148 6.45 14.60 8.95
N PHE A 149 7.60 15.24 9.17
CA PHE A 149 8.81 15.00 8.39
C PHE A 149 10.02 14.80 9.28
N ASP A 150 10.78 13.76 9.03
CA ASP A 150 12.04 13.51 9.71
C ASP A 150 13.20 14.14 8.94
N ALA A 151 13.74 15.26 9.41
CA ALA A 151 14.84 15.95 8.76
C ALA A 151 16.17 15.18 8.84
N ALA A 152 16.34 14.29 9.82
CA ALA A 152 17.59 13.54 9.99
C ALA A 152 17.75 12.43 8.92
N TYR A 153 16.63 11.86 8.49
CA TYR A 153 16.57 10.85 7.44
C TYR A 153 15.94 11.36 6.15
N GLY A 154 15.37 12.56 6.13
CA GLY A 154 14.73 13.13 4.94
C GLY A 154 13.47 12.37 4.49
N ILE A 155 12.72 11.78 5.41
CA ILE A 155 11.55 10.93 5.11
C ILE A 155 10.24 11.49 5.67
N PRO A 156 9.10 11.29 4.95
CA PRO A 156 7.79 11.57 5.50
C PRO A 156 7.43 10.54 6.57
N MET A 157 6.83 11.02 7.64
CA MET A 157 6.30 10.23 8.74
C MET A 157 4.77 10.06 8.59
N GLY A 158 4.07 9.65 9.65
CA GLY A 158 2.62 9.67 9.69
C GLY A 158 2.05 11.08 9.93
N VAL A 159 0.73 11.17 9.92
CA VAL A 159 0.02 12.40 10.33
C VAL A 159 -0.13 12.39 11.85
N ALA A 160 0.22 13.48 12.51
CA ALA A 160 0.05 13.61 13.95
C ALA A 160 -1.44 13.65 14.33
N PRO A 161 -1.88 13.01 15.44
CA PRO A 161 -3.26 13.10 15.92
C PRO A 161 -3.76 14.54 16.07
N GLU A 162 -2.89 15.45 16.51
CA GLU A 162 -3.22 16.87 16.67
C GLU A 162 -3.56 17.54 15.32
N THR A 163 -2.87 17.17 14.24
CA THR A 163 -3.17 17.66 12.88
C THR A 163 -4.56 17.19 12.44
N VAL A 164 -4.91 15.93 12.72
CA VAL A 164 -6.24 15.38 12.44
C VAL A 164 -7.31 16.08 13.29
N ARG A 165 -7.04 16.31 14.59
CA ARG A 165 -7.95 17.00 15.50
C ARG A 165 -8.28 18.41 15.02
N ARG A 166 -7.27 19.18 14.60
CA ARG A 166 -7.45 20.53 14.04
C ARG A 166 -8.27 20.52 12.77
N ALA A 167 -7.97 19.58 11.86
CA ALA A 167 -8.71 19.44 10.61
C ALA A 167 -10.18 19.05 10.83
N LEU A 168 -10.46 18.10 11.72
CA LEU A 168 -11.83 17.73 12.12
C LEU A 168 -12.58 18.89 12.81
N THR A 169 -11.87 19.80 13.45
CA THR A 169 -12.48 20.99 14.06
C THR A 169 -12.80 22.05 13.02
N ALA A 170 -11.93 22.22 12.01
CA ALA A 170 -12.14 23.15 10.91
C ALA A 170 -13.15 22.64 9.88
N HIS A 171 -13.32 21.33 9.78
CA HIS A 171 -14.20 20.64 8.84
C HIS A 171 -15.13 19.67 9.60
N PRO A 172 -16.10 20.17 10.36
CA PRO A 172 -17.03 19.32 11.12
C PRO A 172 -17.92 18.45 10.21
N GLU A 173 -18.05 18.81 8.93
CA GLU A 173 -18.77 18.07 7.89
C GLU A 173 -17.98 16.88 7.33
N ALA A 174 -16.72 16.68 7.75
CA ALA A 174 -15.88 15.59 7.24
C ALA A 174 -16.53 14.22 7.47
N ARG A 175 -16.78 13.50 6.37
CA ARG A 175 -17.39 12.17 6.39
C ARG A 175 -16.41 11.08 6.78
N ALA A 176 -15.13 11.25 6.44
CA ALA A 176 -14.10 10.27 6.73
C ALA A 176 -12.72 10.90 6.95
N VAL A 177 -11.88 10.19 7.69
CA VAL A 177 -10.43 10.36 7.76
C VAL A 177 -9.82 9.16 7.05
N ALA A 178 -9.11 9.36 5.94
CA ALA A 178 -8.40 8.32 5.21
C ALA A 178 -6.90 8.45 5.49
N LEU A 179 -6.24 7.43 5.99
CA LEU A 179 -4.81 7.47 6.38
C LEU A 179 -4.02 6.33 5.74
N VAL A 180 -2.70 6.50 5.66
CA VAL A 180 -1.72 5.45 5.31
C VAL A 180 -1.09 4.92 6.60
N TYR A 181 -1.11 3.61 6.80
CA TYR A 181 -0.62 2.96 8.01
C TYR A 181 -0.24 1.48 7.74
N PRO A 182 1.02 1.07 7.97
CA PRO A 182 2.17 1.93 8.19
C PRO A 182 2.54 2.74 6.93
N THR A 183 3.39 3.77 7.09
CA THR A 183 4.00 4.44 5.94
C THR A 183 4.94 3.49 5.19
N TYR A 184 5.42 3.89 4.03
CA TYR A 184 6.35 3.07 3.24
C TYR A 184 7.63 2.72 4.02
N TYR A 185 8.08 3.62 4.90
CA TYR A 185 9.24 3.42 5.78
C TYR A 185 8.92 2.65 7.08
N GLY A 186 7.70 2.15 7.20
CA GLY A 186 7.25 1.38 8.36
C GLY A 186 6.77 2.21 9.56
N VAL A 187 6.75 3.54 9.45
CA VAL A 187 6.34 4.41 10.55
C VAL A 187 4.83 4.36 10.74
N THR A 188 4.38 4.25 11.99
CA THR A 188 2.97 4.27 12.36
C THR A 188 2.63 5.49 13.21
N THR A 189 1.40 5.98 13.10
CA THR A 189 0.84 7.02 13.97
C THR A 189 -0.06 6.40 15.04
N ASP A 190 -0.48 7.18 16.03
CA ASP A 190 -1.47 6.75 17.03
C ASP A 190 -2.86 6.69 16.38
N LEU A 191 -3.12 5.55 15.72
CA LEU A 191 -4.33 5.33 14.95
C LEU A 191 -5.56 5.19 15.87
N ALA A 192 -5.38 4.65 17.09
CA ALA A 192 -6.47 4.49 18.05
C ALA A 192 -6.99 5.85 18.55
N ALA A 193 -6.10 6.78 18.84
CA ALA A 193 -6.48 8.14 19.19
C ALA A 193 -7.21 8.85 18.04
N ILE A 194 -6.76 8.62 16.79
CA ILE A 194 -7.41 9.19 15.60
C ILE A 194 -8.79 8.57 15.39
N ALA A 195 -8.93 7.23 15.55
CA ALA A 195 -10.22 6.54 15.47
C ALA A 195 -11.24 7.14 16.45
N ALA A 196 -10.85 7.28 17.72
CA ALA A 196 -11.70 7.87 18.74
C ALA A 196 -12.17 9.29 18.38
N MET A 197 -11.26 10.13 17.84
CA MET A 197 -11.60 11.50 17.44
C MET A 197 -12.53 11.54 16.21
N ALA A 198 -12.32 10.68 15.22
CA ALA A 198 -13.16 10.57 14.03
C ALA A 198 -14.56 10.10 14.42
N HIS A 199 -14.65 9.01 15.20
CA HIS A 199 -15.91 8.44 15.64
C HIS A 199 -16.73 9.39 16.53
N ALA A 200 -16.07 10.17 17.39
CA ALA A 200 -16.76 11.19 18.21
C ALA A 200 -17.46 12.27 17.37
N ARG A 201 -17.12 12.38 16.08
CA ARG A 201 -17.73 13.30 15.10
C ARG A 201 -18.57 12.60 14.04
N GLY A 202 -18.80 11.31 14.18
CA GLY A 202 -19.54 10.50 13.19
C GLY A 202 -18.77 10.27 11.88
N ALA A 203 -17.48 10.60 11.83
CA ALA A 203 -16.62 10.35 10.68
C ALA A 203 -16.06 8.92 10.72
N LEU A 204 -15.88 8.31 9.54
CA LEU A 204 -15.22 7.02 9.38
C LEU A 204 -13.69 7.14 9.50
N LEU A 205 -13.03 6.07 9.93
CA LEU A 205 -11.59 5.89 9.77
C LEU A 205 -11.31 4.82 8.71
N LEU A 206 -10.78 5.24 7.57
CA LEU A 206 -10.44 4.41 6.41
C LEU A 206 -8.92 4.32 6.29
N VAL A 207 -8.35 3.12 6.16
CA VAL A 207 -6.90 2.94 6.22
C VAL A 207 -6.36 2.24 4.99
N ASP A 208 -5.43 2.90 4.31
CA ASP A 208 -4.51 2.26 3.38
C ASP A 208 -3.45 1.53 4.19
N GLU A 209 -3.68 0.25 4.43
CA GLU A 209 -2.79 -0.67 5.15
C GLU A 209 -2.06 -1.60 4.17
N ALA A 210 -1.77 -1.12 2.96
CA ALA A 210 -1.12 -1.93 1.93
C ALA A 210 0.20 -2.57 2.37
N HIS A 211 0.89 -1.98 3.32
CA HIS A 211 2.14 -2.50 3.89
C HIS A 211 1.98 -3.14 5.27
N GLY A 212 0.75 -3.45 5.71
CA GLY A 212 0.47 -3.91 7.07
C GLY A 212 -0.12 -5.32 7.21
N ALA A 213 -0.27 -6.09 6.12
CA ALA A 213 -0.93 -7.40 6.14
C ALA A 213 -0.31 -8.43 7.13
N HIS A 214 0.94 -8.23 7.56
CA HIS A 214 1.66 -9.10 8.49
C HIS A 214 1.63 -8.62 9.95
N LEU A 215 1.17 -7.39 10.21
CA LEU A 215 1.27 -6.75 11.55
C LEU A 215 0.60 -7.58 12.66
N ARG A 216 -0.56 -8.17 12.35
CA ARG A 216 -1.31 -8.99 13.33
C ARG A 216 -0.54 -10.19 13.88
N PHE A 217 0.47 -10.67 13.19
CA PHE A 217 1.13 -11.94 13.52
C PHE A 217 2.35 -11.79 14.42
N SER A 218 2.61 -10.61 15.01
CA SER A 218 3.68 -10.45 15.99
C SER A 218 3.40 -9.29 16.94
N ASP A 219 3.46 -9.56 18.24
CA ASP A 219 3.28 -8.55 19.29
C ASP A 219 4.47 -7.55 19.36
N ALA A 220 5.57 -7.82 18.63
CA ALA A 220 6.69 -6.90 18.48
C ALA A 220 6.49 -5.87 17.36
N LEU A 221 5.37 -5.94 16.61
CA LEU A 221 4.97 -5.01 15.58
C LEU A 221 3.84 -4.10 16.09
N PRO A 222 3.64 -2.94 15.47
CA PRO A 222 2.46 -2.13 15.74
C PRO A 222 1.18 -2.92 15.47
N PRO A 223 0.08 -2.66 16.19
CA PRO A 223 -1.19 -3.32 15.93
C PRO A 223 -1.69 -2.98 14.51
N GLN A 224 -2.43 -3.91 13.89
CA GLN A 224 -3.08 -3.64 12.60
C GLN A 224 -4.20 -2.59 12.74
N ALA A 225 -4.59 -1.98 11.61
CA ALA A 225 -5.55 -0.87 11.61
C ALA A 225 -6.93 -1.23 12.21
N ILE A 226 -7.45 -2.43 11.92
CA ILE A 226 -8.73 -2.92 12.45
C ILE A 226 -8.70 -3.02 13.98
N ASP A 227 -7.59 -3.44 14.57
CA ASP A 227 -7.45 -3.52 16.03
C ASP A 227 -7.30 -2.14 16.68
N CYS A 228 -6.91 -1.11 15.92
CA CYS A 228 -6.87 0.28 16.34
C CYS A 228 -8.21 1.01 16.18
N GLY A 229 -9.26 0.35 15.69
CA GLY A 229 -10.57 0.94 15.51
C GLY A 229 -10.83 1.52 14.12
N ALA A 230 -10.04 1.15 13.10
CA ALA A 230 -10.37 1.47 11.72
C ALA A 230 -11.70 0.80 11.32
N ASP A 231 -12.56 1.53 10.62
CA ASP A 231 -13.82 1.01 10.09
C ASP A 231 -13.57 0.14 8.85
N ALA A 232 -12.55 0.52 8.04
CA ALA A 232 -12.05 -0.31 6.94
C ALA A 232 -10.53 -0.20 6.79
N ALA A 233 -9.91 -1.29 6.34
CA ALA A 233 -8.48 -1.38 6.05
C ALA A 233 -8.24 -2.18 4.76
N ALA A 234 -7.44 -1.62 3.84
CA ALA A 234 -7.06 -2.25 2.58
C ALA A 234 -5.63 -2.78 2.67
N GLN A 235 -5.44 -4.11 2.64
CA GLN A 235 -4.16 -4.79 2.84
C GLN A 235 -3.66 -5.45 1.55
N SER A 236 -2.38 -5.26 1.17
CA SER A 236 -1.75 -6.02 0.09
C SER A 236 -1.24 -7.36 0.62
N THR A 237 -1.97 -8.42 0.38
CA THR A 237 -1.54 -9.77 0.74
C THR A 237 -0.25 -10.15 0.02
N HIS A 238 -0.09 -9.69 -1.23
CA HIS A 238 1.07 -9.99 -2.07
C HIS A 238 2.37 -9.25 -1.71
N LYS A 239 2.32 -8.16 -0.92
CA LYS A 239 3.55 -7.40 -0.59
C LYS A 239 4.34 -8.03 0.54
N LEU A 240 3.65 -8.44 1.60
CA LEU A 240 4.28 -8.93 2.84
C LEU A 240 3.98 -10.40 3.11
N LEU A 241 3.00 -10.98 2.43
CA LEU A 241 2.61 -12.38 2.53
C LEU A 241 2.76 -13.10 1.18
N GLY A 242 2.45 -14.40 1.15
CA GLY A 242 2.75 -15.30 0.02
C GLY A 242 1.76 -15.28 -1.15
N ALA A 243 0.89 -14.29 -1.28
CA ALA A 243 -0.02 -14.22 -2.42
C ALA A 243 0.70 -13.77 -3.69
N MET A 244 0.14 -14.13 -4.84
CA MET A 244 0.59 -13.62 -6.14
C MET A 244 0.33 -12.11 -6.22
N THR A 245 1.16 -11.39 -6.99
CA THR A 245 0.98 -9.96 -7.27
C THR A 245 -0.45 -9.67 -7.70
N GLN A 246 -1.05 -8.59 -7.22
CA GLN A 246 -2.45 -8.16 -7.27
C GLN A 246 -3.35 -8.73 -6.16
N GLY A 247 -2.96 -9.80 -5.46
CA GLY A 247 -3.73 -10.32 -4.33
C GLY A 247 -3.81 -9.32 -3.18
N SER A 248 -5.05 -8.98 -2.75
CA SER A 248 -5.31 -8.02 -1.68
C SER A 248 -6.56 -8.41 -0.90
N LEU A 249 -6.69 -7.89 0.32
CA LEU A 249 -7.88 -8.00 1.15
C LEU A 249 -8.39 -6.59 1.49
N LEU A 250 -9.71 -6.42 1.48
CA LEU A 250 -10.39 -5.28 2.08
C LEU A 250 -11.13 -5.79 3.32
N LEU A 251 -10.78 -5.26 4.48
CA LEU A 251 -11.33 -5.66 5.77
C LEU A 251 -12.24 -4.56 6.30
N THR A 252 -13.33 -4.94 6.96
CA THR A 252 -14.21 -3.98 7.66
C THR A 252 -14.58 -4.45 9.05
N ARG A 253 -14.82 -3.50 9.95
CA ARG A 253 -15.23 -3.80 11.33
C ARG A 253 -16.20 -2.74 11.87
N GLY A 254 -17.23 -3.21 12.57
CA GLY A 254 -18.24 -2.38 13.19
C GLY A 254 -19.38 -1.96 12.24
N PRO A 255 -20.42 -1.35 12.77
CA PRO A 255 -21.66 -1.10 12.04
C PRO A 255 -21.68 0.20 11.22
N ARG A 256 -20.55 0.94 11.13
CA ARG A 256 -20.54 2.26 10.48
C ARG A 256 -20.45 2.18 8.97
N ILE A 257 -19.98 1.03 8.43
CA ILE A 257 -19.92 0.78 7.00
C ILE A 257 -21.08 -0.12 6.60
N ASP A 258 -21.79 0.29 5.57
CA ASP A 258 -22.75 -0.54 4.87
C ASP A 258 -22.01 -1.60 4.04
N ALA A 259 -22.07 -2.85 4.51
CA ALA A 259 -21.35 -3.97 3.90
C ALA A 259 -21.91 -4.32 2.51
N GLU A 260 -23.21 -4.11 2.27
CA GLU A 260 -23.86 -4.36 0.98
C GLU A 260 -23.38 -3.34 -0.05
N ARG A 261 -23.46 -2.05 0.25
CA ARG A 261 -22.92 -0.99 -0.61
C ARG A 261 -21.42 -1.16 -0.90
N LEU A 262 -20.65 -1.63 0.09
CA LEU A 262 -19.22 -1.89 -0.12
C LEU A 262 -19.02 -3.08 -1.05
N ARG A 263 -19.81 -4.14 -0.96
CA ARG A 263 -19.80 -5.29 -1.90
C ARG A 263 -20.14 -4.83 -3.31
N GLU A 264 -21.18 -4.01 -3.49
CA GLU A 264 -21.53 -3.42 -4.77
C GLU A 264 -20.37 -2.60 -5.37
N ALA A 265 -19.71 -1.76 -4.57
CA ALA A 265 -18.56 -0.98 -5.02
C ALA A 265 -17.37 -1.89 -5.40
N ALA A 266 -17.11 -2.94 -4.65
CA ALA A 266 -16.08 -3.92 -4.98
C ALA A 266 -16.43 -4.67 -6.28
N SER A 267 -17.68 -5.09 -6.44
CA SER A 267 -18.17 -5.75 -7.65
C SER A 267 -18.04 -4.86 -8.89
N LEU A 268 -18.41 -3.59 -8.80
CA LEU A 268 -18.30 -2.62 -9.90
C LEU A 268 -16.86 -2.45 -10.42
N LEU A 269 -15.87 -2.63 -9.56
CA LEU A 269 -14.45 -2.36 -9.86
C LEU A 269 -13.63 -3.61 -10.19
N GLN A 270 -14.19 -4.79 -9.98
CA GLN A 270 -13.51 -6.05 -10.26
C GLN A 270 -14.00 -6.68 -11.56
N THR A 271 -13.18 -7.55 -12.15
CA THR A 271 -13.51 -8.32 -13.34
C THR A 271 -14.56 -9.39 -13.03
N THR A 272 -15.45 -9.66 -13.98
CA THR A 272 -16.38 -10.81 -13.93
C THR A 272 -15.69 -12.15 -14.24
N SER A 273 -14.41 -12.15 -14.59
CA SER A 273 -13.62 -13.35 -14.88
C SER A 273 -12.32 -13.32 -14.06
N PRO A 274 -12.39 -13.41 -12.72
CA PRO A 274 -11.21 -13.36 -11.88
C PRO A 274 -10.31 -14.57 -12.13
N ASN A 275 -9.00 -14.37 -12.07
CA ASN A 275 -8.04 -15.47 -12.18
C ASN A 275 -8.11 -16.34 -10.92
N GLN A 276 -8.45 -17.61 -11.06
CA GLN A 276 -8.64 -18.53 -9.93
C GLN A 276 -7.33 -18.79 -9.18
N LEU A 277 -6.18 -18.91 -9.86
CA LEU A 277 -4.88 -19.07 -9.21
C LEU A 277 -4.52 -17.86 -8.33
N LEU A 278 -4.90 -16.66 -8.78
CA LEU A 278 -4.70 -15.44 -7.99
C LEU A 278 -5.55 -15.47 -6.72
N MET A 279 -6.83 -15.78 -6.81
CA MET A 279 -7.72 -15.89 -5.65
C MET A 279 -7.27 -17.00 -4.69
N ALA A 280 -6.94 -18.18 -5.23
CA ALA A 280 -6.38 -19.28 -4.46
C ALA A 280 -5.10 -18.86 -3.71
N SER A 281 -4.22 -18.05 -4.33
CA SER A 281 -3.00 -17.57 -3.69
C SER A 281 -3.27 -16.68 -2.49
N ILE A 282 -4.36 -15.89 -2.49
CA ILE A 282 -4.77 -15.07 -1.33
C ILE A 282 -5.22 -15.98 -0.19
N ASP A 283 -6.04 -16.98 -0.49
CA ASP A 283 -6.55 -17.93 0.49
C ASP A 283 -5.42 -18.81 1.07
N ILE A 284 -4.49 -19.28 0.22
CA ILE A 284 -3.29 -20.02 0.68
C ILE A 284 -2.39 -19.13 1.55
N ALA A 285 -2.21 -17.87 1.21
CA ALA A 285 -1.43 -16.94 2.05
C ALA A 285 -2.10 -16.72 3.42
N ARG A 286 -3.44 -16.64 3.46
CA ARG A 286 -4.22 -16.61 4.70
C ARG A 286 -4.01 -17.88 5.51
N LEU A 287 -4.12 -19.08 4.87
CA LEU A 287 -3.88 -20.38 5.51
C LEU A 287 -2.48 -20.44 6.11
N GLN A 288 -1.45 -20.06 5.38
CA GLN A 288 -0.06 -20.04 5.88
C GLN A 288 0.09 -19.18 7.13
N MET A 289 -0.57 -18.00 7.14
CA MET A 289 -0.54 -17.14 8.31
C MET A 289 -1.32 -17.71 9.49
N ALA A 290 -2.43 -18.39 9.25
CA ALA A 290 -3.19 -19.07 10.29
C ALA A 290 -2.36 -20.19 10.97
N GLU A 291 -1.61 -20.97 10.17
CA GLU A 291 -0.82 -22.08 10.67
C GLU A 291 0.51 -21.67 11.31
N GLN A 292 1.22 -20.72 10.68
CA GLN A 292 2.63 -20.45 10.98
C GLN A 292 2.94 -18.97 11.19
N GLY A 293 1.96 -18.07 11.05
CA GLY A 293 2.17 -16.61 10.96
C GLY A 293 3.04 -16.06 12.10
N ARG A 294 2.75 -16.42 13.36
CA ARG A 294 3.53 -15.96 14.52
C ARG A 294 5.00 -16.37 14.45
N ALA A 295 5.29 -17.60 14.04
CA ALA A 295 6.66 -18.10 13.92
C ALA A 295 7.40 -17.43 12.75
N LEU A 296 6.74 -17.32 11.59
CA LEU A 296 7.31 -16.76 10.38
C LEU A 296 7.59 -15.25 10.52
N VAL A 297 6.60 -14.46 10.97
CA VAL A 297 6.76 -13.02 11.18
C VAL A 297 7.72 -12.74 12.34
N GLY A 298 7.67 -13.52 13.41
CA GLY A 298 8.64 -13.44 14.53
C GLY A 298 10.10 -13.65 14.06
N ARG A 299 10.32 -14.55 13.10
CA ARG A 299 11.64 -14.72 12.44
C ARG A 299 12.03 -13.47 11.65
N ALA A 300 11.16 -12.92 10.84
CA ALA A 300 11.41 -11.69 10.09
C ALA A 300 11.80 -10.52 11.00
N VAL A 301 11.10 -10.35 12.13
CA VAL A 301 11.40 -9.33 13.14
C VAL A 301 12.82 -9.51 13.72
N ARG A 302 13.22 -10.75 14.06
CA ARG A 302 14.58 -11.02 14.56
C ARG A 302 15.63 -10.70 13.50
N LEU A 303 15.44 -11.18 12.26
CA LEU A 303 16.36 -10.96 11.15
C LEU A 303 16.52 -9.46 10.82
N ALA A 304 15.44 -8.70 10.87
CA ALA A 304 15.48 -7.25 10.70
C ALA A 304 16.27 -6.56 11.84
N GLY A 305 16.17 -7.07 13.06
CA GLY A 305 16.99 -6.64 14.19
C GLY A 305 18.48 -6.94 13.99
N ASP A 306 18.80 -8.12 13.48
CA ASP A 306 20.18 -8.52 13.15
C ASP A 306 20.79 -7.62 12.08
N LEU A 307 20.03 -7.34 11.02
CA LEU A 307 20.47 -6.40 9.98
C LEU A 307 20.74 -5.00 10.55
N ARG A 308 19.85 -4.47 11.39
CA ARG A 308 20.07 -3.16 12.03
C ARG A 308 21.33 -3.12 12.87
N ARG A 309 21.61 -4.18 13.63
CA ARG A 309 22.85 -4.28 14.42
C ARG A 309 24.07 -4.24 13.50
N ALA A 310 24.06 -5.05 12.44
CA ALA A 310 25.14 -5.08 11.47
C ALA A 310 25.36 -3.71 10.77
N VAL A 311 24.29 -3.01 10.41
CA VAL A 311 24.35 -1.68 9.77
C VAL A 311 24.98 -0.63 10.71
N ARG A 312 24.67 -0.67 12.01
CA ARG A 312 25.24 0.27 13.00
C ARG A 312 26.74 0.15 13.18
N GLU A 313 27.31 -1.03 12.87
CA GLU A 313 28.76 -1.28 12.92
C GLU A 313 29.49 -0.78 11.65
N ILE A 314 28.76 -0.38 10.61
CA ILE A 314 29.36 0.05 9.34
C ILE A 314 29.54 1.59 9.36
N PRO A 315 30.78 2.10 9.35
CA PRO A 315 31.03 3.54 9.31
C PRO A 315 30.35 4.20 8.10
N GLY A 316 29.68 5.32 8.33
CA GLY A 316 28.99 6.08 7.28
C GLY A 316 27.56 5.63 6.98
N LEU A 317 27.10 4.48 7.51
CA LEU A 317 25.72 4.06 7.44
C LEU A 317 24.97 4.40 8.74
N LYS A 318 23.68 4.68 8.63
CA LYS A 318 22.76 4.89 9.78
C LYS A 318 21.45 4.17 9.53
N THR A 319 20.83 3.73 10.61
CA THR A 319 19.47 3.16 10.62
C THR A 319 18.77 3.55 11.92
N PHE A 320 17.46 3.60 11.90
CA PHE A 320 16.64 3.84 13.09
C PHE A 320 15.87 2.59 13.51
N ASP A 321 15.36 2.61 14.72
CA ASP A 321 14.50 1.57 15.29
C ASP A 321 13.25 2.18 15.95
N ALA A 322 12.43 1.33 16.57
CA ALA A 322 11.21 1.76 17.22
C ALA A 322 11.41 2.79 18.34
N ALA A 323 12.58 2.77 19.02
CA ALA A 323 12.87 3.75 20.08
C ALA A 323 12.97 5.19 19.56
N ALA A 324 13.24 5.40 18.27
CA ALA A 324 13.24 6.71 17.64
C ALA A 324 11.84 7.24 17.31
N MET A 325 10.78 6.42 17.48
CA MET A 325 9.41 6.72 17.05
C MET A 325 8.53 7.27 18.19
N THR A 326 9.04 8.22 18.96
CA THR A 326 8.36 8.84 20.11
C THR A 326 8.11 10.34 19.90
N ARG A 327 7.59 10.70 18.72
CA ARG A 327 7.37 12.09 18.30
C ARG A 327 6.08 12.24 17.50
N PRO A 328 5.57 13.47 17.28
CA PRO A 328 4.36 13.67 16.49
C PRO A 328 4.41 12.94 15.16
N GLY A 329 3.32 12.26 14.79
CA GLY A 329 3.24 11.47 13.55
C GLY A 329 4.04 10.15 13.55
N ALA A 330 4.68 9.77 14.68
CA ALA A 330 5.42 8.53 14.82
C ALA A 330 5.24 7.95 16.22
N SER A 331 4.33 6.99 16.35
CA SER A 331 4.04 6.27 17.62
C SER A 331 4.58 4.85 17.65
N GLY A 332 5.06 4.34 16.51
CA GLY A 332 5.60 3.00 16.38
C GLY A 332 6.28 2.77 15.04
N LEU A 333 6.87 1.60 14.89
CA LEU A 333 7.60 1.19 13.69
C LEU A 333 7.34 -0.27 13.36
N ASP A 334 6.96 -0.54 12.13
CA ASP A 334 7.11 -1.86 11.54
C ASP A 334 8.61 -2.14 11.37
N VAL A 335 9.18 -2.87 12.32
CA VAL A 335 10.61 -3.14 12.36
C VAL A 335 11.09 -4.08 11.25
N THR A 336 10.21 -4.68 10.47
CA THR A 336 10.59 -5.47 9.27
C THR A 336 11.03 -4.58 8.11
N LYS A 337 10.71 -3.28 8.15
CA LYS A 337 11.16 -2.24 7.22
C LYS A 337 12.48 -1.65 7.71
N VAL A 338 13.58 -2.00 7.06
CA VAL A 338 14.92 -1.54 7.45
C VAL A 338 15.38 -0.42 6.53
N THR A 339 15.28 0.82 6.99
CA THR A 339 15.80 2.00 6.30
C THR A 339 17.28 2.19 6.64
N VAL A 340 18.11 2.32 5.62
CA VAL A 340 19.57 2.53 5.74
C VAL A 340 19.94 3.83 5.05
N SER A 341 20.35 4.83 5.82
CA SER A 341 20.88 6.07 5.26
C SER A 341 22.33 5.87 4.80
N VAL A 342 22.59 6.23 3.55
CA VAL A 342 23.91 6.18 2.91
C VAL A 342 24.58 7.57 2.83
N ARG A 343 23.95 8.58 3.43
CA ARG A 343 24.43 9.97 3.43
C ARG A 343 25.87 10.11 3.93
N GLY A 344 26.23 9.36 4.97
CA GLY A 344 27.58 9.36 5.53
C GLY A 344 28.66 8.76 4.64
N LEU A 345 28.24 8.04 3.56
CA LEU A 345 29.16 7.55 2.53
C LEU A 345 29.36 8.58 1.39
N GLY A 346 28.70 9.73 1.42
CA GLY A 346 28.71 10.69 0.31
C GLY A 346 27.98 10.22 -0.94
N LEU A 347 27.21 9.13 -0.84
CA LEU A 347 26.38 8.56 -1.92
C LEU A 347 24.93 9.06 -1.83
N THR A 348 24.24 9.09 -2.96
CA THR A 348 22.78 9.12 -2.98
C THR A 348 22.24 7.71 -2.78
N GLY A 349 20.98 7.58 -2.31
CA GLY A 349 20.31 6.29 -2.28
C GLY A 349 20.28 5.63 -3.67
N VAL A 350 20.02 6.41 -4.73
CA VAL A 350 20.00 5.91 -6.12
C VAL A 350 21.37 5.36 -6.56
N GLU A 351 22.48 6.09 -6.30
CA GLU A 351 23.82 5.58 -6.60
C GLU A 351 24.10 4.29 -5.83
N ALA A 352 23.77 4.24 -4.55
CA ALA A 352 23.95 3.06 -3.71
C ALA A 352 23.10 1.87 -4.19
N GLU A 353 21.84 2.09 -4.59
CA GLU A 353 20.98 1.07 -5.20
C GLU A 353 21.61 0.48 -6.47
N GLN A 354 22.09 1.33 -7.39
CA GLN A 354 22.73 0.88 -8.63
C GLN A 354 23.97 0.02 -8.36
N LEU A 355 24.81 0.42 -7.41
CA LEU A 355 25.97 -0.35 -6.98
C LEU A 355 25.54 -1.69 -6.35
N LEU A 356 24.59 -1.69 -5.41
CA LEU A 356 24.07 -2.92 -4.79
C LEU A 356 23.51 -3.86 -5.85
N ARG A 357 22.69 -3.35 -6.77
CA ARG A 357 22.04 -4.15 -7.82
C ARG A 357 23.03 -4.74 -8.81
N HIS A 358 23.94 -3.93 -9.34
CA HIS A 358 24.77 -4.35 -10.46
C HIS A 358 26.09 -5.00 -10.02
N THR A 359 26.69 -4.52 -8.93
CA THR A 359 27.98 -5.07 -8.43
C THR A 359 27.75 -6.20 -7.44
N TYR A 360 26.91 -5.98 -6.41
CA TYR A 360 26.73 -6.94 -5.31
C TYR A 360 25.53 -7.87 -5.47
N LYS A 361 24.71 -7.67 -6.52
CA LYS A 361 23.51 -8.49 -6.83
C LYS A 361 22.48 -8.48 -5.71
N VAL A 362 22.32 -7.33 -5.07
CA VAL A 362 21.30 -7.06 -4.04
C VAL A 362 20.34 -6.00 -4.55
N GLN A 363 19.05 -6.31 -4.56
CA GLN A 363 17.98 -5.37 -4.90
C GLN A 363 17.30 -4.91 -3.63
N CYS A 364 17.26 -3.59 -3.37
CA CYS A 364 16.43 -3.00 -2.32
C CYS A 364 14.99 -2.80 -2.80
N GLU A 365 14.08 -2.58 -1.89
CA GLU A 365 12.67 -2.26 -2.19
C GLU A 365 12.55 -0.89 -2.85
N LEU A 366 13.21 0.11 -2.28
CA LEU A 366 13.28 1.46 -2.83
C LEU A 366 14.58 2.16 -2.44
N SER A 367 14.92 3.18 -3.20
CA SER A 367 15.91 4.19 -2.83
C SER A 367 15.31 5.59 -2.93
N ASP A 368 15.67 6.47 -2.00
CA ASP A 368 15.36 7.90 -2.11
C ASP A 368 16.65 8.75 -2.27
N ALA A 369 16.60 10.02 -1.90
CA ALA A 369 17.78 10.90 -2.05
C ALA A 369 18.98 10.45 -1.20
N GLU A 370 18.73 9.86 -0.02
CA GLU A 370 19.73 9.59 1.00
C GLU A 370 19.65 8.19 1.60
N ASN A 371 18.58 7.44 1.28
CA ASN A 371 18.26 6.16 1.94
C ASN A 371 18.03 5.03 0.96
N LEU A 372 18.26 3.82 1.46
CA LEU A 372 17.79 2.54 0.92
C LEU A 372 16.77 1.95 1.89
N LEU A 373 15.72 1.36 1.38
CA LEU A 373 14.76 0.58 2.17
C LEU A 373 14.86 -0.89 1.81
N PHE A 374 14.99 -1.73 2.82
CA PHE A 374 14.90 -3.18 2.71
C PHE A 374 13.67 -3.67 3.46
N ILE A 375 12.92 -4.57 2.84
CA ILE A 375 11.83 -5.31 3.49
C ILE A 375 12.37 -6.67 3.86
N ILE A 376 12.39 -6.97 5.16
CA ILE A 376 12.73 -8.31 5.66
C ILE A 376 11.43 -9.06 5.88
N SER A 377 11.18 -10.04 5.06
CA SER A 377 9.95 -10.83 5.07
C SER A 377 10.11 -12.16 5.78
N TYR A 378 9.04 -12.88 5.93
CA TYR A 378 9.05 -14.24 6.47
C TYR A 378 9.82 -15.24 5.57
N ALA A 379 10.06 -14.91 4.31
CA ALA A 379 10.75 -15.76 3.36
C ALA A 379 12.28 -15.63 3.45
N ASP A 380 12.78 -14.57 4.10
CA ASP A 380 14.21 -14.35 4.27
C ASP A 380 14.78 -15.28 5.34
N THR A 381 16.07 -15.62 5.19
CA THR A 381 16.83 -16.41 6.15
C THR A 381 18.06 -15.65 6.64
N GLU A 382 18.76 -16.20 7.62
CA GLU A 382 20.01 -15.68 8.16
C GLU A 382 21.06 -15.51 7.06
N ARG A 383 21.04 -16.37 6.04
CA ARG A 383 21.97 -16.33 4.90
C ARG A 383 21.76 -15.09 4.03
N GLU A 384 20.52 -14.76 3.66
CA GLU A 384 20.19 -13.58 2.85
C GLU A 384 20.53 -12.29 3.61
N VAL A 385 20.22 -12.24 4.91
CA VAL A 385 20.52 -11.08 5.76
C VAL A 385 22.02 -10.90 5.96
N ALA A 386 22.78 -11.98 6.18
CA ALA A 386 24.24 -11.92 6.26
C ALA A 386 24.87 -11.41 4.95
N ARG A 387 24.39 -11.92 3.81
CA ARG A 387 24.84 -11.47 2.48
C ARG A 387 24.53 -10.00 2.24
N LEU A 388 23.35 -9.51 2.63
CA LEU A 388 23.00 -8.09 2.55
C LEU A 388 23.93 -7.25 3.43
N ALA A 389 24.19 -7.65 4.66
CA ALA A 389 25.11 -6.95 5.56
C ALA A 389 26.56 -6.89 5.00
N GLU A 390 27.01 -7.98 4.36
CA GLU A 390 28.32 -8.02 3.70
C GLU A 390 28.38 -7.09 2.49
N ALA A 391 27.32 -7.06 1.66
CA ALA A 391 27.22 -6.14 0.53
C ALA A 391 27.24 -4.68 0.98
N LEU A 392 26.59 -4.34 2.09
CA LEU A 392 26.61 -3.00 2.68
C LEU A 392 27.99 -2.64 3.24
N ARG A 393 28.73 -3.58 3.85
CA ARG A 393 30.12 -3.38 4.27
C ARG A 393 31.06 -3.13 3.08
N ALA A 394 30.90 -3.92 2.00
CA ALA A 394 31.66 -3.75 0.78
C ALA A 394 31.37 -2.42 0.11
N LEU A 395 30.09 -2.04 0.00
CA LEU A 395 29.67 -0.74 -0.49
C LEU A 395 30.36 0.42 0.27
N ALA A 396 30.33 0.36 1.60
CA ALA A 396 30.96 1.38 2.44
C ALA A 396 32.48 1.43 2.26
N ARG A 397 33.15 0.28 2.21
CA ARG A 397 34.62 0.19 2.06
C ARG A 397 35.09 0.67 0.71
N GLU A 398 34.38 0.34 -0.38
CA GLU A 398 34.85 0.49 -1.75
C GLU A 398 34.37 1.77 -2.43
N HIS A 399 33.26 2.34 -1.95
CA HIS A 399 32.59 3.45 -2.63
C HIS A 399 32.36 4.69 -1.75
N ALA A 400 32.79 4.69 -0.48
CA ALA A 400 32.68 5.87 0.37
C ALA A 400 33.46 7.05 -0.22
N ARG A 401 32.80 8.22 -0.21
CA ARG A 401 33.36 9.50 -0.66
C ARG A 401 33.21 10.51 0.48
N THR A 402 33.94 11.61 0.40
CA THR A 402 33.72 12.72 1.33
C THR A 402 32.29 13.25 1.17
N PRO A 403 31.48 13.27 2.25
CA PRO A 403 30.11 13.78 2.16
C PRO A 403 30.12 15.25 1.75
N GLY A 404 29.52 15.56 0.59
CA GLY A 404 29.27 16.93 0.17
C GLY A 404 28.11 17.56 0.98
N LYS A 405 28.10 18.88 1.11
CA LYS A 405 26.91 19.60 1.56
C LYS A 405 25.82 19.45 0.47
N ARG A 406 24.85 18.59 0.72
CA ARG A 406 23.63 18.52 -0.09
C ARG A 406 22.53 19.23 0.70
N GLU A 407 22.21 20.43 0.30
CA GLU A 407 21.02 21.11 0.81
C GLU A 407 19.82 20.57 0.03
N MET A 408 19.03 19.72 0.70
CA MET A 408 17.73 19.35 0.16
C MET A 408 16.78 20.53 0.40
N PRO A 409 16.06 20.98 -0.62
CA PRO A 409 15.07 22.03 -0.43
C PRO A 409 13.99 21.57 0.55
N ALA A 410 13.49 22.51 1.37
CA ALA A 410 12.39 22.22 2.27
C ALA A 410 11.18 21.73 1.47
N LEU A 411 10.47 20.74 2.02
CA LEU A 411 9.24 20.24 1.41
C LEU A 411 8.24 21.43 1.27
N PRO A 412 7.66 21.64 0.08
CA PRO A 412 6.71 22.74 -0.08
C PRO A 412 5.45 22.50 0.77
N PRO A 413 4.78 23.55 1.23
CA PRO A 413 3.50 23.39 1.91
C PRO A 413 2.47 22.74 1.00
N VAL A 414 1.49 22.07 1.59
CA VAL A 414 0.37 21.48 0.85
C VAL A 414 -0.27 22.54 -0.05
N PRO A 415 -0.44 22.27 -1.36
CA PRO A 415 -1.09 23.20 -2.27
C PRO A 415 -2.55 23.46 -1.86
N GLU A 416 -3.07 24.61 -2.26
CA GLU A 416 -4.50 24.91 -2.19
C GLU A 416 -5.26 23.99 -3.15
N THR A 417 -6.31 23.32 -2.67
CA THR A 417 -7.25 22.57 -3.52
C THR A 417 -8.25 23.55 -4.13
N ALA A 418 -8.05 23.93 -5.38
CA ALA A 418 -8.90 24.90 -6.09
C ALA A 418 -10.22 24.28 -6.58
N CYS A 419 -10.22 22.96 -6.85
CA CYS A 419 -11.44 22.20 -7.17
C CYS A 419 -11.24 20.72 -6.81
N ALA A 420 -12.35 19.97 -6.69
CA ALA A 420 -12.31 18.55 -6.44
C ALA A 420 -11.53 17.79 -7.55
N PRO A 421 -10.78 16.73 -7.22
CA PRO A 421 -10.02 15.93 -8.19
C PRO A 421 -10.88 15.40 -9.36
N ARG A 422 -12.13 15.01 -9.09
CA ARG A 422 -13.08 14.58 -10.13
C ARG A 422 -13.42 15.73 -11.12
N ALA A 423 -13.66 16.93 -10.62
CA ALA A 423 -13.92 18.09 -11.48
C ALA A 423 -12.70 18.38 -12.38
N ALA A 424 -11.49 18.35 -11.81
CA ALA A 424 -10.26 18.52 -12.57
C ALA A 424 -10.03 17.40 -13.60
N PHE A 425 -10.42 16.16 -13.27
CA PHE A 425 -10.26 15.02 -14.17
C PHE A 425 -11.11 15.16 -15.44
N PHE A 426 -12.34 15.65 -15.33
CA PHE A 426 -13.28 15.79 -16.46
C PHE A 426 -13.22 17.16 -17.16
N ALA A 427 -12.62 18.18 -16.55
CA ALA A 427 -12.52 19.50 -17.15
C ALA A 427 -11.68 19.51 -18.43
N ALA A 428 -11.90 20.52 -19.28
CA ALA A 428 -11.05 20.80 -20.43
C ALA A 428 -9.63 21.15 -19.95
N LYS A 429 -8.62 20.65 -20.68
CA LYS A 429 -7.21 20.75 -20.30
C LYS A 429 -6.41 21.41 -21.41
N GLU A 430 -5.31 22.05 -21.01
CA GLU A 430 -4.28 22.56 -21.92
C GLU A 430 -2.89 22.27 -21.36
N ARG A 431 -1.87 22.36 -22.21
CA ARG A 431 -0.46 22.25 -21.80
C ARG A 431 0.16 23.63 -21.71
N VAL A 432 0.85 23.87 -20.60
CA VAL A 432 1.63 25.10 -20.40
C VAL A 432 3.07 24.74 -20.08
N PRO A 433 4.07 25.60 -20.35
CA PRO A 433 5.43 25.36 -19.88
C PRO A 433 5.44 25.23 -18.36
N PHE A 434 6.11 24.18 -17.83
CA PHE A 434 6.08 23.88 -16.40
C PHE A 434 6.59 25.04 -15.53
N ASP A 435 7.66 25.71 -15.98
CA ASP A 435 8.29 26.79 -15.21
C ASP A 435 7.42 28.05 -15.08
N THR A 436 6.38 28.17 -15.91
CA THR A 436 5.40 29.27 -15.88
C THR A 436 4.02 28.82 -15.43
N ALA A 437 3.89 27.62 -14.90
CA ALA A 437 2.60 27.05 -14.48
C ALA A 437 2.09 27.60 -13.13
N ALA A 438 2.85 28.44 -12.43
CA ALA A 438 2.42 29.03 -11.17
C ALA A 438 1.07 29.77 -11.32
N GLY A 439 0.16 29.57 -10.36
CA GLY A 439 -1.20 30.10 -10.38
C GLY A 439 -2.23 29.23 -11.12
N ARG A 440 -1.79 28.39 -12.06
CA ARG A 440 -2.68 27.48 -12.80
C ARG A 440 -3.17 26.32 -11.92
N ILE A 441 -4.26 25.69 -12.31
CA ILE A 441 -4.80 24.51 -11.63
C ILE A 441 -4.28 23.25 -12.32
N ALA A 442 -3.58 22.38 -11.60
CA ALA A 442 -3.04 21.13 -12.12
C ALA A 442 -4.16 20.17 -12.56
N ALA A 443 -3.97 19.51 -13.70
CA ALA A 443 -4.89 18.51 -14.24
C ALA A 443 -4.30 17.11 -14.24
N GLU A 444 -3.07 16.94 -13.75
CA GLU A 444 -2.35 15.68 -13.64
C GLU A 444 -1.54 15.61 -12.34
N GLN A 445 -1.14 14.40 -11.99
CA GLN A 445 -0.31 14.19 -10.81
C GLN A 445 1.16 14.40 -11.17
N VAL A 446 1.91 15.02 -10.26
CA VAL A 446 3.37 15.10 -10.32
C VAL A 446 3.93 14.53 -9.03
N MET A 447 4.70 13.47 -9.12
CA MET A 447 5.32 12.80 -7.98
C MET A 447 6.72 12.31 -8.29
N PHE A 448 7.49 12.05 -7.28
CA PHE A 448 8.72 11.27 -7.38
C PHE A 448 8.45 9.84 -6.89
N TYR A 449 8.88 8.86 -7.64
CA TYR A 449 8.71 7.45 -7.27
C TYR A 449 10.09 6.77 -7.17
N PRO A 450 10.29 5.95 -6.17
CA PRO A 450 9.51 5.75 -4.94
C PRO A 450 9.55 6.97 -3.99
N PRO A 451 8.61 7.15 -3.05
CA PRO A 451 7.46 6.29 -2.70
C PRO A 451 6.16 6.62 -3.46
N GLY A 452 6.14 7.55 -4.43
CA GLY A 452 4.95 7.89 -5.18
C GLY A 452 3.99 8.86 -4.46
N VAL A 453 4.55 9.74 -3.64
CA VAL A 453 3.81 10.83 -2.96
C VAL A 453 3.56 11.97 -3.94
N PRO A 454 2.30 12.36 -4.19
CA PRO A 454 1.98 13.46 -5.08
C PRO A 454 2.40 14.82 -4.50
N LEU A 455 3.25 15.55 -5.21
CA LEU A 455 3.55 16.96 -4.94
C LEU A 455 2.48 17.88 -5.55
N LEU A 456 1.96 17.49 -6.72
CA LEU A 456 0.77 18.08 -7.33
C LEU A 456 -0.24 16.96 -7.61
N ALA A 457 -1.51 17.25 -7.36
CA ALA A 457 -2.64 16.39 -7.69
C ALA A 457 -3.64 17.16 -8.55
N PRO A 458 -4.51 16.48 -9.33
CA PRO A 458 -5.56 17.16 -10.06
C PRO A 458 -6.43 18.02 -9.13
N GLY A 459 -6.62 19.29 -9.50
CA GLY A 459 -7.36 20.26 -8.71
C GLY A 459 -6.49 21.16 -7.82
N ASP A 460 -5.20 20.87 -7.67
CA ASP A 460 -4.28 21.72 -6.91
C ASP A 460 -3.92 23.00 -7.69
N ARG A 461 -3.85 24.12 -6.96
CA ARG A 461 -3.25 25.34 -7.50
C ARG A 461 -1.73 25.25 -7.44
N VAL A 462 -1.09 25.30 -8.58
CA VAL A 462 0.37 25.21 -8.70
C VAL A 462 0.99 26.44 -8.05
N ARG A 463 1.87 26.24 -7.08
CA ARG A 463 2.65 27.29 -6.42
C ARG A 463 4.08 27.30 -6.92
N GLN A 464 4.72 28.48 -6.95
CA GLN A 464 6.12 28.59 -7.36
C GLN A 464 7.04 27.68 -6.50
N ALA A 465 6.80 27.61 -5.19
CA ALA A 465 7.57 26.73 -4.30
C ALA A 465 7.53 25.23 -4.70
N ALA A 466 6.40 24.77 -5.27
CA ALA A 466 6.30 23.39 -5.78
C ALA A 466 7.13 23.21 -7.05
N ILE A 467 7.13 24.20 -7.97
CA ILE A 467 7.95 24.20 -9.17
C ILE A 467 9.44 24.16 -8.79
N ASP A 468 9.86 25.04 -7.90
CA ASP A 468 11.25 25.15 -7.43
C ASP A 468 11.74 23.84 -6.79
N TYR A 469 10.90 23.25 -5.92
CA TYR A 469 11.18 21.97 -5.29
C TYR A 469 11.32 20.84 -6.34
N ILE A 470 10.37 20.73 -7.25
CA ILE A 470 10.38 19.70 -8.29
C ILE A 470 11.62 19.84 -9.18
N ARG A 471 12.00 21.06 -9.56
CA ARG A 471 13.23 21.32 -10.34
C ARG A 471 14.48 20.96 -9.55
N ALA A 472 14.53 21.24 -8.25
CA ALA A 472 15.66 20.85 -7.41
C ALA A 472 15.79 19.32 -7.33
N MET A 473 14.67 18.61 -7.17
CA MET A 473 14.66 17.14 -7.14
C MET A 473 15.08 16.53 -8.49
N GLN A 474 14.67 17.11 -9.62
CA GLN A 474 15.12 16.68 -10.94
C GLN A 474 16.65 16.88 -11.11
N ARG A 475 17.20 18.03 -10.67
CA ARG A 475 18.65 18.28 -10.66
C ARG A 475 19.41 17.30 -9.76
N ALA A 476 18.77 16.81 -8.70
CA ALA A 476 19.31 15.75 -7.84
C ALA A 476 19.17 14.34 -8.45
N GLY A 477 18.77 14.23 -9.73
CA GLY A 477 18.67 12.96 -10.45
C GLY A 477 17.39 12.16 -10.14
N ARG A 478 16.39 12.77 -9.46
CA ARG A 478 15.14 12.09 -9.14
C ARG A 478 14.22 12.01 -10.36
N LYS A 479 13.69 10.81 -10.62
CA LYS A 479 12.77 10.57 -11.74
C LYS A 479 11.37 11.03 -11.38
N VAL A 480 10.81 11.89 -12.21
CA VAL A 480 9.40 12.33 -12.11
C VAL A 480 8.50 11.25 -12.71
N VAL A 481 7.36 11.02 -12.06
CA VAL A 481 6.33 10.07 -12.50
C VAL A 481 4.96 10.74 -12.35
N GLY A 482 4.04 10.37 -13.22
CA GLY A 482 2.66 10.83 -13.19
C GLY A 482 2.29 11.81 -14.30
N PRO A 483 3.12 12.83 -14.63
CA PRO A 483 2.78 13.72 -15.72
C PRO A 483 2.92 13.05 -17.09
N GLU A 484 2.20 13.55 -18.08
CA GLU A 484 2.29 13.11 -19.47
C GLU A 484 3.70 13.36 -20.06
N ASP A 485 4.30 14.52 -19.76
CA ASP A 485 5.71 14.78 -20.07
C ASP A 485 6.60 14.41 -18.88
N PRO A 486 7.30 13.25 -18.92
CA PRO A 486 8.16 12.81 -17.80
C PRO A 486 9.32 13.75 -17.51
N GLN A 487 9.69 14.61 -18.47
CA GLN A 487 10.74 15.61 -18.31
C GLN A 487 10.20 16.95 -17.74
N LEU A 488 8.87 17.06 -17.60
CA LEU A 488 8.21 18.28 -17.14
C LEU A 488 8.63 19.54 -17.92
N ARG A 489 8.79 19.45 -19.24
CA ARG A 489 8.87 20.65 -20.08
C ARG A 489 7.54 21.37 -20.09
N THR A 490 6.46 20.58 -20.06
CA THR A 490 5.07 21.05 -19.95
C THR A 490 4.33 20.36 -18.81
N LEU A 491 3.30 21.03 -18.31
CA LEU A 491 2.33 20.50 -17.34
C LEU A 491 0.93 20.62 -17.94
N LYS A 492 0.11 19.58 -17.80
CA LYS A 492 -1.34 19.70 -18.03
C LYS A 492 -1.99 20.47 -16.91
N VAL A 493 -2.71 21.51 -17.28
CA VAL A 493 -3.50 22.34 -16.38
C VAL A 493 -4.93 22.46 -16.89
N LEU A 494 -5.85 22.90 -16.04
CA LEU A 494 -7.20 23.20 -16.48
C LEU A 494 -7.15 24.40 -17.42
N ARG A 495 -7.93 24.32 -18.51
CA ARG A 495 -8.09 25.46 -19.42
C ARG A 495 -8.84 26.58 -18.71
N GLU A 496 -8.30 27.76 -18.71
CA GLU A 496 -9.03 28.96 -18.27
C GLU A 496 -10.14 29.27 -19.27
N GLU A 497 -11.36 29.40 -18.77
CA GLU A 497 -12.43 29.93 -19.59
C GLU A 497 -12.03 31.37 -19.94
N ARG A 498 -11.71 31.62 -21.21
CA ARG A 498 -11.60 33.00 -21.67
C ARG A 498 -12.98 33.60 -21.48
N GLU A 499 -13.10 34.59 -20.61
CA GLU A 499 -14.27 35.45 -20.61
C GLU A 499 -14.52 35.86 -22.07
N ARG A 500 -15.65 35.41 -22.62
CA ARG A 500 -16.11 35.92 -23.90
C ARG A 500 -16.49 37.38 -23.64
N ILE A 501 -15.55 38.30 -23.98
CA ILE A 501 -15.80 39.73 -24.06
C ILE A 501 -16.85 39.97 -25.14
#